data_500789c73a14e66cdc96ac4e3619761b
#
_entry.id   500789c73a14e66cdc96ac4e3619761b
#
_cell.length_a   1.000
_cell.length_b   1.000
_cell.length_c   1.000
_cell.angle_alpha   90.00
_cell.angle_beta   90.00
_cell.angle_gamma   90.00
#
_symmetry.space_group_name_H-M   'P 1'
#
loop_
_entity.id
_entity.type
_entity.pdbx_description
1 polymer ?
#
loop_
_entity_poly.entity_id
_entity_poly.type
_entity_poly.pdbx_seq_one_letter_code
_entity_poly.pdbx_strand_id
1 'polypeptide(L)'
;MKQSLKFNIKIDENHLPLSIDMESEDVHEKNIKALLVSAWESTKKETLRIDLWTKDMPINEMFIMYHQTMIGMASSLEKSTGHNRLAGALRDYCAFFVEETKIIDKK
;
A
#
# COMPACT_ATOMS: atom_id res chain seq x y z
N MET A 1 2.67 -9.29 25.29
CA MET A 1 2.86 -10.09 24.09
C MET A 1 3.41 -9.21 22.95
N LYS A 2 4.36 -9.72 22.19
CA LYS A 2 5.01 -8.91 21.16
C LYS A 2 4.88 -9.62 19.81
N GLN A 3 4.55 -8.86 18.77
CA GLN A 3 4.49 -9.36 17.41
C GLN A 3 5.45 -8.57 16.54
N SER A 4 6.02 -9.25 15.55
CA SER A 4 6.97 -8.62 14.65
C SER A 4 6.55 -8.83 13.20
N LEU A 5 6.76 -7.80 12.40
CA LEU A 5 6.55 -7.86 10.95
C LEU A 5 7.84 -7.40 10.29
N LYS A 6 8.38 -8.22 9.42
CA LYS A 6 9.68 -7.96 8.83
C LYS A 6 9.57 -8.00 7.30
N PHE A 7 10.19 -7.04 6.66
CA PHE A 7 10.31 -7.02 5.20
C PHE A 7 11.77 -7.18 4.84
N ASN A 8 12.06 -8.14 3.96
CA ASN A 8 13.41 -8.37 3.47
C ASN A 8 13.46 -7.90 2.02
N ILE A 9 14.34 -6.96 1.75
CA ILE A 9 14.41 -6.33 0.44
C ILE A 9 15.80 -6.60 -0.15
N LYS A 10 15.82 -7.30 -1.28
CA LYS A 10 17.05 -7.54 -2.01
C LYS A 10 17.18 -6.48 -3.08
N ILE A 11 18.32 -5.82 -3.11
CA ILE A 11 18.56 -4.74 -4.08
C ILE A 11 19.70 -5.13 -5.02
N ASP A 12 19.71 -4.49 -6.19
CA ASP A 12 20.79 -4.68 -7.14
C ASP A 12 21.93 -3.69 -6.88
N GLU A 13 22.90 -3.66 -7.74
CA GLU A 13 24.07 -2.78 -7.55
C GLU A 13 23.73 -1.31 -7.69
N ASN A 14 22.58 -0.97 -8.27
CA ASN A 14 22.09 0.41 -8.34
C ASN A 14 21.11 0.74 -7.22
N HIS A 15 20.99 -0.13 -6.23
CA HIS A 15 20.10 0.01 -5.07
C HIS A 15 18.62 -0.01 -5.46
N LEU A 16 18.29 -0.67 -6.57
CA LEU A 16 16.90 -0.86 -6.99
C LEU A 16 16.38 -2.20 -6.47
N PRO A 17 15.15 -2.25 -5.98
CA PRO A 17 14.63 -3.50 -5.42
C PRO A 17 14.47 -4.59 -6.49
N LEU A 18 15.01 -5.77 -6.19
CA LEU A 18 14.87 -6.95 -7.02
C LEU A 18 13.76 -7.86 -6.51
N SER A 19 13.67 -7.99 -5.19
CA SER A 19 12.64 -8.83 -4.58
C SER A 19 12.33 -8.30 -3.20
N ILE A 20 11.10 -8.52 -2.78
CA ILE A 20 10.62 -8.14 -1.45
C ILE A 20 9.88 -9.34 -0.88
N ASP A 21 10.21 -9.76 0.32
CA ASP A 21 9.39 -10.73 1.02
C ASP A 21 8.98 -10.18 2.38
N MET A 22 7.89 -10.72 2.89
CA MET A 22 7.30 -10.29 4.15
C MET A 22 7.13 -11.51 5.04
N GLU A 23 7.55 -11.38 6.28
CA GLU A 23 7.38 -12.47 7.21
C GLU A 23 6.96 -11.98 8.59
N SER A 24 6.13 -12.78 9.22
CA SER A 24 5.75 -12.63 10.61
C SER A 24 5.75 -14.02 11.21
N GLU A 25 5.22 -14.15 12.44
CA GLU A 25 5.22 -15.44 13.12
C GLU A 25 4.51 -16.53 12.32
N ASP A 26 3.41 -16.15 11.65
CA ASP A 26 2.54 -17.11 10.97
C ASP A 26 2.52 -16.99 9.45
N VAL A 27 3.18 -15.99 8.89
CA VAL A 27 3.02 -15.65 7.46
C VAL A 27 4.37 -15.40 6.83
N HIS A 28 4.57 -15.95 5.64
CA HIS A 28 5.77 -15.67 4.85
C HIS A 28 5.35 -15.56 3.39
N GLU A 29 5.35 -14.33 2.87
CA GLU A 29 4.97 -14.04 1.49
C GLU A 29 6.20 -13.61 0.70
N LYS A 30 6.43 -14.27 -0.43
CA LYS A 30 7.65 -14.06 -1.20
C LYS A 30 7.44 -13.29 -2.50
N ASN A 31 6.19 -13.06 -2.90
CA ASN A 31 5.90 -12.41 -4.19
C ASN A 31 5.41 -10.99 -4.01
N ILE A 32 5.99 -10.28 -3.05
CA ILE A 32 5.67 -8.87 -2.86
C ILE A 32 6.41 -8.08 -3.93
N LYS A 33 5.66 -7.33 -4.75
CA LYS A 33 6.26 -6.54 -5.83
C LYS A 33 6.28 -5.05 -5.51
N ALA A 34 5.48 -4.61 -4.56
CA ALA A 34 5.46 -3.21 -4.14
C ALA A 34 5.09 -3.14 -2.67
N LEU A 35 5.55 -2.09 -2.01
CA LEU A 35 5.35 -1.91 -0.57
C LEU A 35 5.16 -0.43 -0.31
N LEU A 36 4.02 -0.08 0.26
CA LEU A 36 3.71 1.30 0.64
C LEU A 36 3.47 1.30 2.14
N VAL A 37 4.28 2.03 2.88
CA VAL A 37 4.18 2.07 4.34
C VAL A 37 4.04 3.51 4.79
N SER A 38 3.11 3.75 5.71
CA SER A 38 2.92 5.04 6.35
C SER A 38 2.90 4.81 7.85
N ALA A 39 3.72 5.57 8.58
CA ALA A 39 3.75 5.49 10.03
C ALA A 39 3.72 6.91 10.60
N TRP A 40 2.85 7.12 11.60
CA TRP A 40 2.71 8.44 12.21
C TRP A 40 3.68 8.58 13.37
N GLU A 41 4.59 9.54 13.26
CA GLU A 41 5.52 9.86 14.35
C GLU A 41 4.94 11.05 15.12
N SER A 42 4.50 10.79 16.33
CA SER A 42 3.68 11.72 17.10
C SER A 42 4.44 12.93 17.65
N THR A 43 5.73 12.75 17.96
CA THR A 43 6.53 13.84 18.52
C THR A 43 6.75 14.95 17.49
N LYS A 44 7.12 14.58 16.28
CA LYS A 44 7.37 15.53 15.21
C LYS A 44 6.12 15.88 14.42
N LYS A 45 5.04 15.12 14.63
CA LYS A 45 3.78 15.26 13.88
C LYS A 45 4.03 15.13 12.39
N GLU A 46 4.73 14.05 12.04
CA GLU A 46 5.08 13.75 10.66
C GLU A 46 4.71 12.32 10.30
N THR A 47 4.35 12.11 9.03
CA THR A 47 4.15 10.78 8.49
C THR A 47 5.45 10.31 7.86
N LEU A 48 5.95 9.18 8.34
CA LEU A 48 7.11 8.54 7.75
C LEU A 48 6.61 7.59 6.66
N ARG A 49 7.19 7.71 5.46
CA ARG A 49 6.74 6.93 4.32
C ARG A 49 7.89 6.12 3.74
N ILE A 50 7.57 4.88 3.36
CA ILE A 50 8.46 4.05 2.57
C ILE A 50 7.65 3.55 1.40
N ASP A 51 8.05 3.92 0.18
CA ASP A 51 7.38 3.49 -1.04
C ASP A 51 8.41 2.81 -1.93
N LEU A 52 8.25 1.50 -2.12
CA LEU A 52 9.19 0.70 -2.88
C LEU A 52 8.44 -0.17 -3.89
N TRP A 53 9.06 -0.43 -5.02
CA TRP A 53 8.54 -1.42 -5.97
C TRP A 53 9.71 -2.09 -6.66
N THR A 54 9.52 -3.35 -7.07
CA THR A 54 10.54 -4.09 -7.76
C THR A 54 10.64 -3.65 -9.22
N LYS A 55 11.76 -3.95 -9.84
CA LYS A 55 12.00 -3.56 -11.24
C LYS A 55 10.99 -4.16 -12.19
N ASP A 56 10.42 -5.30 -11.85
CA ASP A 56 9.47 -6.01 -12.71
C ASP A 56 8.01 -5.77 -12.34
N MET A 57 7.71 -4.77 -11.49
CA MET A 57 6.34 -4.45 -11.13
C MET A 57 5.61 -3.83 -12.33
N PRO A 58 4.56 -4.48 -12.86
CA PRO A 58 3.86 -3.92 -14.02
C PRO A 58 3.05 -2.68 -13.63
N ILE A 59 2.96 -1.72 -14.55
CA ILE A 59 2.24 -0.48 -14.28
C ILE A 59 0.77 -0.72 -14.03
N ASN A 60 0.15 -1.62 -14.80
CA ASN A 60 -1.27 -1.91 -14.60
C ASN A 60 -1.53 -2.52 -13.21
N GLU A 61 -0.62 -3.33 -12.72
CA GLU A 61 -0.76 -3.88 -11.37
C GLU A 61 -0.54 -2.81 -10.31
N MET A 62 0.34 -1.85 -10.57
CA MET A 62 0.52 -0.73 -9.67
C MET A 62 -0.78 0.06 -9.53
N PHE A 63 -1.49 0.31 -10.64
CA PHE A 63 -2.79 0.96 -10.59
C PHE A 63 -3.79 0.16 -9.75
N ILE A 64 -3.80 -1.17 -9.92
CA ILE A 64 -4.70 -2.02 -9.13
C ILE A 64 -4.37 -1.92 -7.65
N MET A 65 -3.09 -1.96 -7.31
CA MET A 65 -2.66 -1.84 -5.92
C MET A 65 -3.06 -0.49 -5.32
N TYR A 66 -2.86 0.60 -6.06
CA TYR A 66 -3.27 1.93 -5.58
C TYR A 66 -4.77 1.99 -5.34
N HIS A 67 -5.54 1.44 -6.27
CA HIS A 67 -7.00 1.43 -6.11
C HIS A 67 -7.42 0.69 -4.85
N GLN A 68 -6.90 -0.54 -4.66
CA GLN A 68 -7.24 -1.33 -3.49
C GLN A 68 -6.78 -0.65 -2.20
N THR A 69 -5.61 -0.01 -2.24
CA THR A 69 -5.08 0.71 -1.08
C THR A 69 -5.97 1.87 -0.72
N MET A 70 -6.40 2.66 -1.70
CA MET A 70 -7.26 3.82 -1.43
C MET A 70 -8.64 3.41 -0.93
N ILE A 71 -9.19 2.31 -1.43
CA ILE A 71 -10.46 1.78 -0.91
C ILE A 71 -10.30 1.40 0.56
N GLY A 72 -9.19 0.73 0.90
CA GLY A 72 -8.88 0.40 2.28
C GLY A 72 -8.71 1.63 3.15
N MET A 73 -8.04 2.65 2.59
CA MET A 73 -7.85 3.91 3.31
C MET A 73 -9.17 4.62 3.60
N ALA A 74 -10.10 4.59 2.65
CA ALA A 74 -11.42 5.19 2.86
C ALA A 74 -12.13 4.52 4.03
N SER A 75 -12.07 3.20 4.10
CA SER A 75 -12.68 2.46 5.21
C SER A 75 -11.98 2.76 6.54
N SER A 76 -10.66 2.81 6.53
CA SER A 76 -9.88 3.14 7.73
C SER A 76 -10.17 4.55 8.21
N LEU A 77 -10.24 5.50 7.27
CA LEU A 77 -10.54 6.89 7.60
C LEU A 77 -11.89 7.00 8.27
N GLU A 78 -12.89 6.32 7.72
CA GLU A 78 -14.23 6.34 8.28
C GLU A 78 -14.27 5.75 9.68
N LYS A 79 -13.61 4.59 9.88
CA LYS A 79 -13.58 3.94 11.18
C LYS A 79 -12.83 4.75 12.23
N SER A 80 -11.71 5.37 11.83
CA SER A 80 -10.87 6.06 12.80
C SER A 80 -11.39 7.44 13.17
N THR A 81 -12.08 8.12 12.25
CA THR A 81 -12.51 9.50 12.47
C THR A 81 -14.02 9.69 12.51
N GLY A 82 -14.77 8.73 11.98
CA GLY A 82 -16.23 8.87 11.86
C GLY A 82 -16.65 9.84 10.76
N HIS A 83 -15.72 10.32 9.94
CA HIS A 83 -16.02 11.37 8.97
C HIS A 83 -16.50 10.77 7.64
N ASN A 84 -17.81 10.58 7.51
CA ASN A 84 -18.38 9.88 6.36
C ASN A 84 -18.21 10.64 5.05
N ARG A 85 -18.25 11.96 5.09
CA ARG A 85 -18.12 12.77 3.86
C ARG A 85 -16.74 12.66 3.24
N LEU A 86 -15.69 12.69 4.07
CA LEU A 86 -14.33 12.52 3.56
C LEU A 86 -14.13 11.12 2.99
N ALA A 87 -14.60 10.10 3.70
CA ALA A 87 -14.49 8.74 3.21
C ALA A 87 -15.28 8.55 1.92
N GLY A 88 -16.46 9.13 1.83
CA GLY A 88 -17.26 9.07 0.61
C GLY A 88 -16.60 9.73 -0.57
N ALA A 89 -15.98 10.90 -0.35
CA ALA A 89 -15.27 11.61 -1.40
C ALA A 89 -14.08 10.79 -1.90
N LEU A 90 -13.37 10.12 -0.97
CA LEU A 90 -12.26 9.26 -1.38
C LEU A 90 -12.75 8.07 -2.20
N ARG A 91 -13.89 7.49 -1.82
CA ARG A 91 -14.50 6.41 -2.60
C ARG A 91 -14.90 6.89 -4.00
N ASP A 92 -15.40 8.13 -4.10
CA ASP A 92 -15.72 8.72 -5.40
C ASP A 92 -14.47 8.87 -6.25
N TYR A 93 -13.37 9.29 -5.66
CA TYR A 93 -12.10 9.36 -6.37
C TYR A 93 -11.67 7.97 -6.85
N CYS A 94 -11.89 6.94 -6.04
CA CYS A 94 -11.54 5.58 -6.44
C CYS A 94 -12.33 5.14 -7.67
N ALA A 95 -13.60 5.53 -7.77
CA ALA A 95 -14.40 5.22 -8.94
C ALA A 95 -13.86 5.94 -10.19
N PHE A 96 -13.49 7.21 -10.04
CA PHE A 96 -12.84 7.96 -11.12
C PHE A 96 -11.52 7.30 -11.53
N PHE A 97 -10.76 6.83 -10.54
CA PHE A 97 -9.46 6.19 -10.78
C PHE A 97 -9.61 4.95 -11.66
N VAL A 98 -10.64 4.13 -11.40
CA VAL A 98 -10.91 2.94 -12.20
C VAL A 98 -11.26 3.33 -13.64
N GLU A 99 -12.11 4.34 -13.81
CA GLU A 99 -12.49 4.81 -15.14
C GLU A 99 -11.28 5.31 -15.92
N GLU A 100 -10.46 6.11 -15.24
CA GLU A 100 -9.31 6.74 -15.88
C GLU A 100 -8.23 5.73 -16.27
N THR A 101 -7.97 4.76 -15.39
CA THR A 101 -6.92 3.77 -15.62
C THR A 101 -7.41 2.56 -16.41
N LYS A 102 -8.71 2.38 -16.50
CA LYS A 102 -9.34 1.26 -17.20
C LYS A 102 -8.87 -0.10 -16.65
N ILE A 103 -8.57 -0.13 -15.36
CA ILE A 103 -8.21 -1.38 -14.70
C ILE A 103 -9.49 -2.17 -14.43
N ILE A 104 -9.33 -3.49 -14.44
CA ILE A 104 -10.42 -4.39 -14.08
C ILE A 104 -10.11 -4.94 -12.70
N ASP A 105 -10.94 -4.56 -11.72
CA ASP A 105 -10.77 -5.03 -10.37
C ASP A 105 -11.41 -6.39 -10.22
N LYS A 106 -10.59 -7.42 -10.22
CA LYS A 106 -11.07 -8.80 -10.05
C LYS A 106 -10.98 -9.16 -8.59
N LYS A 107 -12.09 -9.49 -8.04
CA LYS A 107 -12.15 -9.92 -6.64
C LYS A 107 -12.18 -11.42 -6.54
#